data_f34b00063d21362000173e968023a554
#
_entry.id   f34b00063d21362000173e968023a554
#
_cell.length_a   1.000
_cell.length_b   1.000
_cell.length_c   1.000
_cell.angle_alpha   90.00
_cell.angle_beta   90.00
_cell.angle_gamma   90.00
#
_symmetry.space_group_name_H-M   'P 1'
#
loop_
_entity.id
_entity.type
_entity.pdbx_description
1 polymer ?
#
loop_
_entity_poly.entity_id
_entity_poly.type
_entity_poly.pdbx_seq_one_letter_code
_entity_poly.pdbx_strand_id
1 'polypeptide(L)'
;SASVIAQYVKPYIIVKKAGKRIGIIGLLTDLSAVVDSGIADIIKYNHPVDVVNRYAGYLKEEKDCDLVICLTHLGFENEDYTDCELASKVRNVDVIVGGHSHTHLHDKVVVKDAEGEDVVIVTAWKWGRLMGTLSIDF
;
A
#
# COMPACT_ATOMS: atom_id res chain seq x y z
N SER A 1 -16.48 -4.52 21.85
CA SER A 1 -16.39 -5.76 21.07
C SER A 1 -15.59 -5.45 19.82
N ALA A 2 -14.55 -6.24 19.56
CA ALA A 2 -13.86 -6.17 18.27
C ALA A 2 -14.94 -6.31 17.18
N SER A 3 -14.96 -5.38 16.22
CA SER A 3 -15.99 -5.39 15.19
C SER A 3 -15.91 -6.72 14.43
N VAL A 4 -17.04 -7.22 13.93
CA VAL A 4 -17.09 -8.42 13.10
C VAL A 4 -16.13 -8.30 11.93
N ILE A 5 -15.94 -7.10 11.40
CA ILE A 5 -15.00 -6.77 10.31
C ILE A 5 -13.55 -7.14 10.69
N ALA A 6 -13.12 -6.89 11.92
CA ALA A 6 -11.76 -7.20 12.37
C ALA A 6 -11.40 -8.69 12.30
N GLN A 7 -12.39 -9.58 12.19
CA GLN A 7 -12.17 -11.01 12.00
C GLN A 7 -11.80 -11.37 10.56
N TYR A 8 -12.18 -10.53 9.59
CA TYR A 8 -11.97 -10.77 8.16
C TYR A 8 -10.89 -9.89 7.56
N VAL A 9 -10.66 -8.70 8.12
CA VAL A 9 -9.63 -7.77 7.63
C VAL A 9 -8.34 -8.00 8.39
N LYS A 10 -7.28 -8.32 7.65
CA LYS A 10 -5.93 -8.49 8.18
C LYS A 10 -5.07 -7.28 7.79
N PRO A 11 -4.18 -6.81 8.67
CA PRO A 11 -3.31 -5.67 8.36
C PRO A 11 -2.28 -5.99 7.26
N TYR A 12 -1.94 -7.26 7.10
CA TYR A 12 -1.06 -7.77 6.04
C TYR A 12 -1.35 -9.26 5.78
N ILE A 13 -0.83 -9.75 4.67
CA ILE A 13 -0.74 -11.17 4.36
C ILE A 13 0.69 -11.50 3.89
N ILE A 14 1.07 -12.78 4.00
CA ILE A 14 2.33 -13.28 3.45
C ILE A 14 2.01 -14.37 2.44
N VAL A 15 2.49 -14.18 1.21
CA VAL A 15 2.39 -15.15 0.13
C VAL A 15 3.77 -15.77 -0.09
N LYS A 16 3.82 -17.10 -0.24
CA LYS A 16 5.04 -17.82 -0.62
C LYS A 16 4.92 -18.25 -2.08
N LYS A 17 5.87 -17.83 -2.91
CA LYS A 17 5.91 -18.20 -4.33
C LYS A 17 7.37 -18.33 -4.80
N ALA A 18 7.67 -19.39 -5.52
CA ALA A 18 9.01 -19.65 -6.07
C ALA A 18 10.14 -19.56 -5.02
N GLY A 19 9.91 -20.04 -3.80
CA GLY A 19 10.87 -19.96 -2.70
C GLY A 19 10.98 -18.60 -2.01
N LYS A 20 10.27 -17.57 -2.51
CA LYS A 20 10.28 -16.21 -1.98
C LYS A 20 9.07 -15.95 -1.07
N ARG A 21 9.26 -15.10 -0.07
CA ARG A 21 8.22 -14.63 0.87
C ARG A 21 7.87 -13.20 0.50
N ILE A 22 6.60 -12.98 0.18
CA ILE A 22 6.07 -11.68 -0.26
C ILE A 22 5.09 -11.19 0.80
N GLY A 23 5.43 -10.10 1.48
CA GLY A 23 4.54 -9.41 2.40
C GLY A 23 3.67 -8.42 1.63
N ILE A 24 2.36 -8.39 1.92
CA ILE A 24 1.41 -7.48 1.27
C ILE A 24 0.64 -6.73 2.33
N ILE A 25 0.69 -5.40 2.29
CA ILE A 25 -0.01 -4.47 3.20
C ILE A 25 -1.10 -3.75 2.40
N GLY A 26 -2.33 -3.69 2.90
CA GLY A 26 -3.43 -2.93 2.29
C GLY A 26 -3.63 -1.58 2.96
N LEU A 27 -3.84 -0.52 2.17
CA LEU A 27 -4.07 0.85 2.64
C LEU A 27 -5.26 1.48 1.92
N LEU A 28 -6.03 2.24 2.68
CA LEU A 28 -7.13 3.07 2.17
C LEU A 28 -6.86 4.55 2.48
N THR A 29 -7.43 5.43 1.67
CA THR A 29 -7.52 6.86 2.02
C THR A 29 -8.43 7.08 3.24
N ASP A 30 -8.42 8.27 3.80
CA ASP A 30 -9.36 8.63 4.86
C ASP A 30 -10.79 8.62 4.30
N LEU A 31 -11.62 7.76 4.86
CA LEU A 31 -13.01 7.58 4.45
C LEU A 31 -13.98 8.50 5.19
N SER A 32 -13.53 9.31 6.15
CA SER A 32 -14.39 10.14 6.99
C SER A 32 -15.28 11.12 6.21
N ALA A 33 -14.81 11.57 5.05
CA ALA A 33 -15.56 12.47 4.17
C ALA A 33 -16.60 11.77 3.26
N VAL A 34 -16.54 10.44 3.12
CA VAL A 34 -17.37 9.68 2.15
C VAL A 34 -18.26 8.64 2.79
N VAL A 35 -18.13 8.40 4.09
CA VAL A 35 -19.01 7.50 4.85
C VAL A 35 -20.00 8.29 5.69
N ASP A 36 -21.11 7.65 6.06
CA ASP A 36 -22.08 8.23 7.00
C ASP A 36 -21.40 8.64 8.33
N SER A 37 -21.83 9.78 8.91
CA SER A 37 -21.22 10.34 10.12
C SER A 37 -21.22 9.35 11.30
N GLY A 38 -22.26 8.55 11.46
CA GLY A 38 -22.32 7.52 12.49
C GLY A 38 -21.30 6.38 12.26
N ILE A 39 -20.86 6.17 11.03
CA ILE A 39 -19.78 5.23 10.69
C ILE A 39 -18.42 5.91 10.85
N ALA A 40 -18.29 7.15 10.41
CA ALA A 40 -17.05 7.93 10.55
C ALA A 40 -16.58 8.01 12.02
N ASP A 41 -17.51 8.19 12.96
CA ASP A 41 -17.21 8.24 14.40
C ASP A 41 -16.66 6.92 14.98
N ILE A 42 -16.90 5.81 14.30
CA ILE A 42 -16.45 4.47 14.74
C ILE A 42 -15.11 4.08 14.07
N ILE A 43 -14.81 4.63 12.91
CA ILE A 43 -13.59 4.34 12.17
C ILE A 43 -12.47 5.26 12.64
N LYS A 44 -11.39 4.67 13.16
CA LYS A 44 -10.17 5.42 13.46
C LYS A 44 -9.22 5.32 12.28
N TYR A 45 -9.04 6.43 11.57
CA TYR A 45 -7.99 6.54 10.57
C TYR A 45 -6.62 6.67 11.24
N ASN A 46 -5.65 5.89 10.79
CA ASN A 46 -4.27 6.00 11.23
C ASN A 46 -3.42 6.51 10.06
N HIS A 47 -2.44 7.36 10.35
CA HIS A 47 -1.58 7.91 9.31
C HIS A 47 -0.86 6.79 8.54
N PRO A 48 -0.90 6.76 7.20
CA PRO A 48 -0.44 5.61 6.40
C PRO A 48 1.06 5.33 6.59
N VAL A 49 1.91 6.34 6.77
CA VAL A 49 3.36 6.16 7.01
C VAL A 49 3.63 5.35 8.27
N ASP A 50 2.95 5.66 9.37
CA ASP A 50 3.16 4.97 10.66
C ASP A 50 2.73 3.50 10.55
N VAL A 51 1.59 3.27 9.89
CA VAL A 51 1.07 1.92 9.65
C VAL A 51 2.02 1.10 8.78
N VAL A 52 2.47 1.68 7.67
CA VAL A 52 3.38 1.00 6.73
C VAL A 52 4.71 0.71 7.40
N ASN A 53 5.37 1.70 8.01
CA ASN A 53 6.67 1.51 8.64
C ASN A 53 6.63 0.42 9.72
N ARG A 54 5.54 0.36 10.50
CA ARG A 54 5.35 -0.68 11.51
C ARG A 54 5.27 -2.07 10.89
N TYR A 55 4.43 -2.26 9.86
CA TYR A 55 4.22 -3.58 9.28
C TYR A 55 5.31 -3.97 8.28
N ALA A 56 5.84 -3.04 7.50
CA ALA A 56 6.94 -3.32 6.57
C ALA A 56 8.21 -3.73 7.33
N GLY A 57 8.58 -3.01 8.40
CA GLY A 57 9.67 -3.41 9.28
C GLY A 57 9.47 -4.81 9.87
N TYR A 58 8.28 -5.08 10.43
CA TYR A 58 7.94 -6.41 10.94
C TYR A 58 8.04 -7.52 9.88
N LEU A 59 7.56 -7.25 8.66
CA LEU A 59 7.60 -8.20 7.56
C LEU A 59 9.04 -8.50 7.10
N LYS A 60 9.91 -7.50 7.04
CA LYS A 60 11.33 -7.67 6.68
C LYS A 60 12.13 -8.34 7.81
N GLU A 61 12.02 -7.83 9.03
CA GLU A 61 12.90 -8.18 10.14
C GLU A 61 12.46 -9.46 10.88
N GLU A 62 11.14 -9.66 11.09
CA GLU A 62 10.61 -10.76 11.89
C GLU A 62 10.01 -11.89 11.04
N LYS A 63 9.64 -11.60 9.81
CA LYS A 63 9.02 -12.57 8.90
C LYS A 63 9.91 -12.94 7.71
N ASP A 64 11.10 -12.37 7.60
CA ASP A 64 12.06 -12.63 6.53
C ASP A 64 11.42 -12.53 5.14
N CYS A 65 10.60 -11.48 4.91
CA CYS A 65 10.01 -11.25 3.60
C CYS A 65 11.07 -10.72 2.64
N ASP A 66 11.23 -11.39 1.50
CA ASP A 66 12.11 -10.96 0.41
C ASP A 66 11.59 -9.69 -0.27
N LEU A 67 10.26 -9.54 -0.33
CA LEU A 67 9.56 -8.42 -0.98
C LEU A 67 8.41 -7.94 -0.10
N VAL A 68 8.25 -6.63 0.00
CA VAL A 68 7.09 -5.98 0.65
C VAL A 68 6.37 -5.11 -0.37
N ILE A 69 5.08 -5.39 -0.57
CA ILE A 69 4.19 -4.68 -1.48
C ILE A 69 3.11 -3.95 -0.68
N CYS A 70 2.89 -2.67 -0.97
CA CYS A 70 1.71 -1.94 -0.52
C CYS A 70 0.66 -1.93 -1.64
N LEU A 71 -0.55 -2.44 -1.34
CA LEU A 71 -1.73 -2.24 -2.18
C LEU A 71 -2.47 -1.03 -1.65
N THR A 72 -2.47 0.07 -2.40
CA THR A 72 -2.99 1.34 -1.91
C THR A 72 -4.25 1.77 -2.66
N HIS A 73 -5.11 2.48 -1.97
CA HIS A 73 -6.19 3.27 -2.55
C HIS A 73 -6.06 4.72 -2.07
N LEU A 74 -4.84 5.29 -2.16
CA LEU A 74 -4.51 6.65 -1.75
C LEU A 74 -4.59 7.63 -2.93
N GLY A 75 -4.23 7.19 -4.11
CA GLY A 75 -4.07 7.99 -5.31
C GLY A 75 -2.61 8.33 -5.61
N PHE A 76 -2.31 8.51 -6.90
CA PHE A 76 -0.97 8.84 -7.37
C PHE A 76 -0.72 10.35 -7.35
N GLU A 77 -1.74 11.15 -7.73
CA GLU A 77 -1.70 12.61 -7.88
C GLU A 77 -3.07 13.23 -7.56
N ASN A 78 -3.08 14.54 -7.30
CA ASN A 78 -4.28 15.35 -7.07
C ASN A 78 -5.15 14.89 -5.87
N GLU A 79 -4.53 14.31 -4.86
CA GLU A 79 -5.16 13.84 -3.64
C GLU A 79 -4.51 14.50 -2.43
N ASP A 80 -5.19 14.46 -1.29
CA ASP A 80 -4.68 15.03 -0.03
C ASP A 80 -3.40 14.35 0.45
N TYR A 81 -3.27 13.06 0.14
CA TYR A 81 -2.07 12.26 0.42
C TYR A 81 -1.87 11.21 -0.67
N THR A 82 -0.69 11.18 -1.27
CA THR A 82 -0.41 10.41 -2.49
C THR A 82 0.51 9.22 -2.26
N ASP A 83 0.51 8.28 -3.22
CA ASP A 83 1.45 7.15 -3.25
C ASP A 83 2.91 7.63 -3.32
N CYS A 84 3.17 8.74 -4.02
CA CYS A 84 4.52 9.34 -4.10
C CYS A 84 4.97 9.90 -2.75
N GLU A 85 4.08 10.55 -2.01
CA GLU A 85 4.39 11.04 -0.67
C GLU A 85 4.60 9.90 0.31
N LEU A 86 3.77 8.84 0.24
CA LEU A 86 3.95 7.64 1.02
C LEU A 86 5.33 7.04 0.75
N ALA A 87 5.67 6.79 -0.52
CA ALA A 87 6.94 6.21 -0.94
C ALA A 87 8.13 6.97 -0.36
N SER A 88 8.12 8.31 -0.42
CA SER A 88 9.22 9.16 0.06
C SER A 88 9.43 9.15 1.59
N LYS A 89 8.46 8.66 2.36
CA LYS A 89 8.46 8.74 3.84
C LYS A 89 8.51 7.37 4.53
N VAL A 90 8.26 6.29 3.79
CA VAL A 90 8.29 4.93 4.34
C VAL A 90 9.68 4.31 4.28
N ARG A 91 9.81 3.11 4.84
CA ARG A 91 10.99 2.24 4.80
C ARG A 91 10.56 0.81 4.59
N ASN A 92 11.47 -0.01 4.07
CA ASN A 92 11.24 -1.44 3.90
C ASN A 92 10.09 -1.80 2.93
N VAL A 93 9.70 -0.89 2.04
CA VAL A 93 8.71 -1.11 0.99
C VAL A 93 9.41 -1.15 -0.34
N ASP A 94 9.18 -2.19 -1.12
CA ASP A 94 9.81 -2.36 -2.43
C ASP A 94 8.89 -1.88 -3.57
N VAL A 95 7.58 -2.12 -3.43
CA VAL A 95 6.59 -1.80 -4.48
C VAL A 95 5.31 -1.22 -3.88
N ILE A 96 4.76 -0.22 -4.55
CA ILE A 96 3.41 0.30 -4.33
C ILE A 96 2.57 0.01 -5.58
N VAL A 97 1.46 -0.69 -5.41
CA VAL A 97 0.44 -0.88 -6.43
C VAL A 97 -0.74 0.01 -6.08
N GLY A 98 -0.86 1.12 -6.78
CA GLY A 98 -1.80 2.19 -6.46
C GLY A 98 -3.14 2.12 -7.19
N GLY A 99 -4.09 2.88 -6.66
CA GLY A 99 -5.44 3.08 -7.22
C GLY A 99 -5.99 4.45 -6.85
N HIS A 100 -7.30 4.64 -6.86
CA HIS A 100 -8.06 5.83 -6.48
C HIS A 100 -8.10 6.95 -7.52
N SER A 101 -6.99 7.63 -7.81
CA SER A 101 -6.92 8.78 -8.73
C SER A 101 -7.13 8.45 -10.21
N HIS A 102 -7.33 7.17 -10.54
CA HIS A 102 -7.49 6.70 -11.91
C HIS A 102 -6.33 7.11 -12.85
N THR A 103 -5.14 7.26 -12.29
CA THR A 103 -3.96 7.62 -13.07
C THR A 103 -3.51 6.46 -13.94
N HIS A 104 -3.25 6.73 -15.21
CA HIS A 104 -2.72 5.76 -16.16
C HIS A 104 -1.20 5.96 -16.26
N LEU A 105 -0.44 5.17 -15.54
CA LEU A 105 1.01 5.12 -15.71
C LEU A 105 1.35 4.16 -16.85
N HIS A 106 2.05 4.67 -17.87
CA HIS A 106 2.52 3.87 -19.01
C HIS A 106 3.77 3.05 -18.63
N ASP A 107 4.49 3.48 -17.61
CA ASP A 107 5.68 2.81 -17.05
C ASP A 107 5.67 3.00 -15.53
N LYS A 108 6.55 2.27 -14.86
CA LYS A 108 6.76 2.43 -13.42
C LYS A 108 7.34 3.81 -13.10
N VAL A 109 6.99 4.33 -11.95
CA VAL A 109 7.65 5.48 -11.33
C VAL A 109 8.52 4.98 -10.19
N VAL A 110 9.70 5.55 -10.02
CA VAL A 110 10.61 5.20 -8.93
C VAL A 110 10.79 6.43 -8.04
N VAL A 111 10.56 6.24 -6.75
CA VAL A 111 10.73 7.28 -5.71
C VAL A 111 11.73 6.77 -4.69
N LYS A 112 12.63 7.65 -4.23
CA LYS A 112 13.53 7.32 -3.11
C LYS A 112 12.76 7.39 -1.79
N ASP A 113 12.89 6.36 -0.98
CA ASP A 113 12.30 6.28 0.34
C ASP A 113 13.07 7.11 1.40
N ALA A 114 12.69 7.01 2.67
CA ALA A 114 13.31 7.76 3.76
C ALA A 114 14.79 7.35 4.03
N GLU A 115 15.26 6.24 3.49
CA GLU A 115 16.63 5.72 3.61
C GLU A 115 17.42 5.81 2.30
N GLY A 116 16.78 6.30 1.23
CA GLY A 116 17.40 6.45 -0.09
C GLY A 116 17.28 5.21 -0.97
N GLU A 117 16.49 4.22 -0.57
CA GLU A 117 16.22 3.03 -1.35
C GLU A 117 15.09 3.28 -2.38
N ASP A 118 15.08 2.48 -3.44
CA ASP A 118 14.09 2.62 -4.50
C ASP A 118 12.76 1.99 -4.13
N VAL A 119 11.68 2.76 -4.22
CA VAL A 119 10.29 2.27 -4.18
C VAL A 119 9.67 2.41 -5.56
N VAL A 120 9.23 1.30 -6.13
CA VAL A 120 8.57 1.26 -7.44
C VAL A 120 7.08 1.49 -7.27
N ILE A 121 6.50 2.45 -8.01
CA ILE A 121 5.06 2.72 -8.01
C ILE A 121 4.49 2.36 -9.37
N VAL A 122 3.38 1.61 -9.37
CA VAL A 122 2.62 1.24 -10.56
C VAL A 122 1.12 1.43 -10.34
N THR A 123 0.41 1.84 -11.39
CA THR A 123 -1.06 1.90 -11.43
C THR A 123 -1.58 1.41 -12.79
N ALA A 124 -2.76 0.79 -12.80
CA ALA A 124 -3.36 0.23 -14.01
C ALA A 124 -4.66 0.97 -14.41
N TRP A 125 -4.70 2.31 -14.22
CA TRP A 125 -5.84 3.15 -14.57
C TRP A 125 -7.08 2.78 -13.77
N LYS A 126 -8.22 2.46 -14.44
CA LYS A 126 -9.53 2.31 -13.79
C LYS A 126 -10.38 1.21 -14.40
N TRP A 127 -11.29 0.67 -13.58
CA TRP A 127 -12.40 -0.21 -13.96
C TRP A 127 -11.97 -1.48 -14.69
N GLY A 128 -10.78 -1.97 -14.44
CA GLY A 128 -10.28 -3.20 -15.07
C GLY A 128 -10.07 -3.09 -16.60
N ARG A 129 -9.92 -1.87 -17.13
CA ARG A 129 -9.69 -1.66 -18.57
C ARG A 129 -8.28 -2.01 -19.01
N LEU A 130 -7.32 -1.97 -18.07
CA LEU A 130 -5.93 -2.33 -18.30
C LEU A 130 -5.47 -3.34 -17.28
N MET A 131 -4.53 -4.15 -17.68
CA MET A 131 -3.77 -5.04 -16.81
C MET A 131 -2.29 -4.66 -16.91
N GLY A 132 -1.69 -4.33 -15.78
CA GLY A 132 -0.25 -4.10 -15.65
C GLY A 132 0.48 -5.40 -15.33
N THR A 133 1.69 -5.55 -15.83
CA THR A 133 2.61 -6.61 -15.45
C THR A 133 3.93 -5.98 -14.98
N LEU A 134 4.34 -6.32 -13.77
CA LEU A 134 5.62 -5.93 -13.20
C LEU A 134 6.47 -7.18 -12.97
N SER A 135 7.64 -7.26 -13.61
CA SER A 135 8.63 -8.31 -13.38
C SER A 135 9.65 -7.85 -12.36
N ILE A 136 9.94 -8.71 -11.39
CA ILE A 136 10.88 -8.43 -10.30
C ILE A 136 11.92 -9.54 -10.28
N ASP A 137 13.19 -9.18 -10.41
CA ASP A 137 14.33 -10.07 -10.27
C ASP A 137 14.89 -9.99 -8.83
N PHE A 138 15.22 -11.13 -8.23
CA PHE A 138 15.71 -11.26 -6.86
C PHE A 138 17.20 -11.61 -6.79
#